data_19f83afff02264e12f6fd693373b717d
#
_entry.id   19f83afff02264e12f6fd693373b717d
#
_cell.length_a   1.000
_cell.length_b   1.000
_cell.length_c   1.000
_cell.angle_alpha   90.00
_cell.angle_beta   90.00
_cell.angle_gamma   90.00
#
_symmetry.space_group_name_H-M   'P 1'
#
loop_
_entity.id
_entity.type
_entity.pdbx_description
1 polymer ?
#
loop_
_entity_poly.entity_id
_entity_poly.type
_entity_poly.pdbx_seq_one_letter_code
_entity_poly.pdbx_strand_id
1 'polypeptide(L)'
;MPEFLKLKKNNCKNCYKCIRHCPVKSIKFSGNQAHIVYDECILCGQCYVVCPQNAKETVDETEIVDMMLADKSTPVIASIAPSFIAYFEGAGIVTLKAALKKLGFADAEETAIGATMVKREYEKMLREGKQDVIITSCCHSVNLLIGKYYPSVMKYLAPVVSPMQAHCLDIKRRHPDAKTVFIGPCLSKKDEAYNGTIDGVLTFRGLAAMFRNAGISVDN
;
A
#
# COMPACT_ATOMS: atom_id res chain seq x y z
N MET A 1 14.76 4.69 6.58
CA MET A 1 13.44 4.47 5.92
C MET A 1 13.16 5.61 4.98
N PRO A 2 12.69 5.37 3.76
CA PRO A 2 12.20 6.45 2.89
C PRO A 2 11.03 7.18 3.54
N GLU A 3 10.94 8.48 3.34
CA GLU A 3 9.90 9.32 3.94
C GLU A 3 8.61 9.27 3.10
N PHE A 4 7.83 8.18 3.20
CA PHE A 4 6.57 8.02 2.44
C PHE A 4 5.45 8.97 2.86
N LEU A 5 5.58 9.65 3.99
CA LEU A 5 4.59 10.58 4.52
C LEU A 5 5.29 11.87 4.96
N LYS A 6 5.00 12.98 4.30
CA LYS A 6 5.66 14.27 4.52
C LYS A 6 4.72 15.33 5.09
N LEU A 7 5.29 16.38 5.67
CA LEU A 7 4.56 17.56 6.11
C LEU A 7 4.64 18.66 5.05
N LYS A 8 3.50 19.18 4.62
CA LYS A 8 3.38 20.45 3.90
C LYS A 8 3.46 21.60 4.90
N LYS A 9 4.65 22.18 5.07
CA LYS A 9 4.92 23.16 6.12
C LYS A 9 3.93 24.32 6.16
N ASN A 10 3.60 24.90 5.02
CA ASN A 10 2.72 26.06 4.91
C ASN A 10 1.25 25.79 5.27
N ASN A 11 0.83 24.54 5.28
CA ASN A 11 -0.56 24.17 5.54
C ASN A 11 -0.82 23.85 7.03
N CYS A 12 0.19 23.57 7.82
CA CYS A 12 0.01 23.20 9.22
C CYS A 12 -0.43 24.42 10.06
N LYS A 13 -1.57 24.33 10.74
CA LYS A 13 -2.14 25.36 11.62
C LYS A 13 -2.07 24.96 13.10
N ASN A 14 -1.21 24.05 13.47
CA ASN A 14 -0.92 23.66 14.88
C ASN A 14 -2.16 23.20 15.68
N CYS A 15 -3.12 22.55 15.01
CA CYS A 15 -4.34 22.09 15.67
C CYS A 15 -4.16 20.81 16.53
N TYR A 16 -2.98 20.19 16.51
CA TYR A 16 -2.61 18.99 17.27
C TYR A 16 -3.48 17.74 16.98
N LYS A 17 -4.37 17.77 15.99
CA LYS A 17 -5.27 16.66 15.71
C LYS A 17 -4.51 15.39 15.36
N CYS A 18 -3.47 15.47 14.51
CA CYS A 18 -2.62 14.35 14.15
C CYS A 18 -1.90 13.73 15.37
N ILE A 19 -1.41 14.56 16.31
CA ILE A 19 -0.74 14.11 17.54
C ILE A 19 -1.71 13.32 18.42
N ARG A 20 -2.94 13.84 18.64
CA ARG A 20 -3.95 13.17 19.46
C ARG A 20 -4.38 11.82 18.88
N HIS A 21 -4.45 11.69 17.56
CA HIS A 21 -4.92 10.49 16.87
C HIS A 21 -3.80 9.51 16.49
N CYS A 22 -2.53 9.87 16.73
CA CYS A 22 -1.44 8.93 16.46
C CYS A 22 -1.46 7.79 17.48
N PRO A 23 -1.65 6.52 17.05
CA PRO A 23 -1.75 5.40 17.98
C PRO A 23 -0.46 5.13 18.75
N VAL A 24 0.68 5.45 18.14
CA VAL A 24 2.02 5.21 18.74
C VAL A 24 2.72 6.51 19.17
N LYS A 25 2.03 7.65 19.10
CA LYS A 25 2.56 8.98 19.51
C LYS A 25 3.86 9.41 18.79
N SER A 26 4.10 8.91 17.59
CA SER A 26 5.27 9.20 16.76
C SER A 26 5.25 10.59 16.09
N ILE A 27 4.46 11.54 16.59
CA ILE A 27 4.40 12.91 16.07
C ILE A 27 4.79 13.87 17.17
N LYS A 28 5.91 14.57 16.99
CA LYS A 28 6.43 15.59 17.89
C LYS A 28 6.10 17.00 17.37
N PHE A 29 5.97 17.95 18.27
CA PHE A 29 5.73 19.35 17.94
C PHE A 29 7.00 20.16 18.21
N SER A 30 7.51 20.83 17.20
CA SER A 30 8.65 21.75 17.30
C SER A 30 8.59 22.77 16.16
N GLY A 31 9.18 23.96 16.36
CA GLY A 31 9.20 25.01 15.36
C GLY A 31 7.81 25.38 14.82
N ASN A 32 6.80 25.40 15.70
CA ASN A 32 5.39 25.66 15.37
C ASN A 32 4.79 24.67 14.34
N GLN A 33 5.28 23.45 14.28
CA GLN A 33 4.79 22.42 13.35
C GLN A 33 4.80 21.02 13.96
N ALA A 34 3.98 20.12 13.40
CA ALA A 34 3.89 18.72 13.80
C ALA A 34 4.77 17.86 12.89
N HIS A 35 5.87 17.33 13.41
CA HIS A 35 6.84 16.51 12.72
C HIS A 35 6.62 15.02 13.00
N ILE A 36 6.79 14.18 11.98
CA ILE A 36 6.73 12.72 12.11
C ILE A 36 8.11 12.22 12.52
N VAL A 37 8.16 11.40 13.57
CA VAL A 37 9.34 10.66 13.99
C VAL A 37 9.31 9.31 13.28
N TYR A 38 10.05 9.16 12.20
CA TYR A 38 9.95 8.01 11.31
C TYR A 38 10.35 6.70 11.97
N ASP A 39 11.34 6.74 12.86
CA ASP A 39 11.78 5.55 13.61
C ASP A 39 10.71 5.03 14.57
N GLU A 40 9.80 5.89 15.01
CA GLU A 40 8.65 5.53 15.85
C GLU A 40 7.38 5.29 15.02
N CYS A 41 7.33 5.72 13.76
CA CYS A 41 6.14 5.67 12.92
C CYS A 41 5.87 4.24 12.41
N ILE A 42 4.59 3.84 12.43
CA ILE A 42 4.11 2.55 11.89
C ILE A 42 3.42 2.70 10.53
N LEU A 43 3.51 3.84 9.89
CA LEU A 43 2.95 4.15 8.57
C LEU A 43 1.45 3.86 8.40
N CYS A 44 0.67 3.94 9.49
CA CYS A 44 -0.77 3.66 9.46
C CYS A 44 -1.61 4.72 8.71
N GLY A 45 -1.03 5.89 8.40
CA GLY A 45 -1.71 6.96 7.66
C GLY A 45 -2.75 7.76 8.46
N GLN A 46 -3.02 7.44 9.73
CA GLN A 46 -4.07 8.09 10.53
C GLN A 46 -3.91 9.61 10.58
N CYS A 47 -2.68 10.10 10.71
CA CYS A 47 -2.39 11.54 10.75
C CYS A 47 -2.68 12.26 9.41
N TYR A 48 -2.62 11.53 8.28
CA TYR A 48 -3.01 12.01 6.97
C TYR A 48 -4.54 12.16 6.87
N VAL A 49 -5.27 11.11 7.28
CA VAL A 49 -6.73 11.06 7.21
C VAL A 49 -7.39 12.12 8.10
N VAL A 50 -6.90 12.32 9.32
CA VAL A 50 -7.53 13.24 10.28
C VAL A 50 -7.13 14.69 10.11
N CYS A 51 -6.20 15.03 9.21
CA CYS A 51 -5.69 16.39 9.07
C CYS A 51 -6.70 17.31 8.36
N PRO A 52 -7.35 18.27 9.04
CA PRO A 52 -8.36 19.12 8.41
C PRO A 52 -7.75 20.19 7.48
N GLN A 53 -6.43 20.43 7.59
CA GLN A 53 -5.70 21.37 6.75
C GLN A 53 -5.01 20.71 5.56
N ASN A 54 -5.15 19.40 5.37
CA ASN A 54 -4.41 18.64 4.35
C ASN A 54 -2.89 18.92 4.40
N ALA A 55 -2.35 19.09 5.61
CA ALA A 55 -0.93 19.39 5.83
C ALA A 55 -0.02 18.17 5.79
N LYS A 56 -0.56 16.99 5.50
CA LYS A 56 0.21 15.77 5.26
C LYS A 56 0.09 15.38 3.79
N GLU A 57 1.19 14.92 3.23
CA GLU A 57 1.21 14.37 1.87
C GLU A 57 1.94 13.03 1.85
N THR A 58 1.58 12.21 0.91
CA THR A 58 2.26 10.94 0.63
C THR A 58 3.17 11.12 -0.57
N VAL A 59 4.27 10.38 -0.63
CA VAL A 59 5.10 10.33 -1.83
C VAL A 59 4.22 9.86 -2.99
N ASP A 60 4.25 10.58 -4.09
CA ASP A 60 3.59 10.21 -5.33
C ASP A 60 4.55 9.35 -6.17
N GLU A 61 4.07 8.20 -6.62
CA GLU A 61 4.82 7.29 -7.48
C GLU A 61 4.25 7.24 -8.92
N THR A 62 3.34 8.16 -9.26
CA THR A 62 2.74 8.21 -10.60
C THR A 62 3.80 8.37 -11.68
N GLU A 63 4.80 9.25 -11.48
CA GLU A 63 5.89 9.45 -12.43
C GLU A 63 6.71 8.16 -12.66
N ILE A 64 6.99 7.40 -11.60
CA ILE A 64 7.72 6.13 -11.69
C ILE A 64 6.91 5.12 -12.51
N VAL A 65 5.61 5.04 -12.27
CA VAL A 65 4.74 4.13 -13.00
C VAL A 65 4.55 4.59 -14.44
N ASP A 66 4.42 5.88 -14.69
CA ASP A 66 4.38 6.43 -16.06
C ASP A 66 5.64 6.07 -16.86
N MET A 67 6.83 6.16 -16.24
CA MET A 67 8.08 5.71 -16.90
C MET A 67 8.07 4.21 -17.18
N MET A 68 7.54 3.38 -16.28
CA MET A 68 7.38 1.95 -16.51
C MET A 68 6.42 1.66 -17.68
N LEU A 69 5.32 2.38 -17.77
CA LEU A 69 4.31 2.22 -18.85
C LEU A 69 4.79 2.76 -20.19
N ALA A 70 5.70 3.72 -20.19
CA ALA A 70 6.32 4.25 -21.41
C ALA A 70 7.32 3.27 -22.04
N ASP A 71 7.98 2.45 -21.22
CA ASP A 71 8.87 1.36 -21.67
C ASP A 71 8.05 0.18 -22.22
N LYS A 72 7.87 0.14 -23.54
CA LYS A 72 7.10 -0.90 -24.22
C LYS A 72 7.82 -2.25 -24.32
N SER A 73 9.09 -2.32 -23.95
CA SER A 73 9.86 -3.57 -23.95
C SER A 73 9.50 -4.49 -22.78
N THR A 74 8.99 -3.92 -21.68
CA THR A 74 8.70 -4.63 -20.45
C THR A 74 7.21 -4.55 -20.11
N PRO A 75 6.46 -5.67 -20.04
CA PRO A 75 5.06 -5.64 -19.67
C PRO A 75 4.89 -5.23 -18.22
N VAL A 76 3.91 -4.37 -17.94
CA VAL A 76 3.54 -3.96 -16.56
C VAL A 76 2.20 -4.56 -16.20
N ILE A 77 2.15 -5.32 -15.11
CA ILE A 77 0.93 -5.99 -14.62
C ILE A 77 0.52 -5.39 -13.28
N ALA A 78 -0.74 -5.01 -13.18
CA ALA A 78 -1.30 -4.42 -11.96
C ALA A 78 -1.86 -5.49 -11.02
N SER A 79 -1.53 -5.39 -9.72
CA SER A 79 -2.19 -6.10 -8.62
C SER A 79 -3.11 -5.12 -7.90
N ILE A 80 -4.44 -5.31 -7.99
CA ILE A 80 -5.43 -4.34 -7.53
C ILE A 80 -6.03 -4.79 -6.21
N ALA A 81 -5.95 -3.93 -5.18
CA ALA A 81 -6.61 -4.19 -3.90
C ALA A 81 -8.14 -4.24 -4.05
N PRO A 82 -8.84 -5.23 -3.46
CA PRO A 82 -10.30 -5.39 -3.62
C PRO A 82 -11.12 -4.17 -3.21
N SER A 83 -10.59 -3.30 -2.36
CA SER A 83 -11.23 -2.05 -1.96
C SER A 83 -11.37 -1.02 -3.09
N PHE A 84 -10.91 -1.32 -4.31
CA PHE A 84 -11.14 -0.48 -5.48
C PHE A 84 -12.63 -0.22 -5.73
N ILE A 85 -13.49 -1.19 -5.42
CA ILE A 85 -14.93 -1.10 -5.61
C ILE A 85 -15.58 0.03 -4.80
N ALA A 86 -14.99 0.36 -3.63
CA ALA A 86 -15.45 1.46 -2.80
C ALA A 86 -14.90 2.84 -3.25
N TYR A 87 -13.85 2.84 -4.06
CA TYR A 87 -13.24 4.09 -4.54
C TYR A 87 -13.73 4.47 -5.94
N PHE A 88 -13.86 3.48 -6.83
CA PHE A 88 -14.38 3.64 -8.18
C PHE A 88 -15.82 3.12 -8.21
N GLU A 89 -16.73 3.91 -7.66
CA GLU A 89 -18.16 3.55 -7.54
C GLU A 89 -18.75 3.19 -8.90
N GLY A 90 -19.44 2.05 -8.96
CA GLY A 90 -20.03 1.53 -10.19
C GLY A 90 -19.06 0.77 -11.12
N ALA A 91 -17.74 0.90 -10.95
CA ALA A 91 -16.78 0.19 -11.78
C ALA A 91 -16.51 -1.22 -11.24
N GLY A 92 -16.84 -2.24 -12.02
CA GLY A 92 -16.39 -3.61 -11.78
C GLY A 92 -14.92 -3.83 -12.18
N ILE A 93 -14.37 -4.99 -11.80
CA ILE A 93 -12.97 -5.33 -12.15
C ILE A 93 -12.74 -5.32 -13.67
N VAL A 94 -13.72 -5.73 -14.47
CA VAL A 94 -13.62 -5.76 -15.93
C VAL A 94 -13.47 -4.35 -16.50
N THR A 95 -14.27 -3.39 -16.02
CA THR A 95 -14.21 -1.98 -16.42
C THR A 95 -12.86 -1.37 -16.03
N LEU A 96 -12.43 -1.59 -14.77
CA LEU A 96 -11.16 -1.06 -14.29
C LEU A 96 -9.96 -1.67 -15.06
N LYS A 97 -10.00 -2.96 -15.35
CA LYS A 97 -8.99 -3.64 -16.16
C LYS A 97 -8.91 -3.07 -17.59
N ALA A 98 -10.06 -2.78 -18.21
CA ALA A 98 -10.10 -2.15 -19.52
C ALA A 98 -9.50 -0.72 -19.50
N ALA A 99 -9.79 0.06 -18.45
CA ALA A 99 -9.23 1.39 -18.26
C ALA A 99 -7.70 1.34 -18.04
N LEU A 100 -7.20 0.39 -17.24
CA LEU A 100 -5.77 0.17 -17.03
C LEU A 100 -5.04 -0.22 -18.31
N LYS A 101 -5.66 -1.06 -19.16
CA LYS A 101 -5.10 -1.39 -20.49
C LYS A 101 -4.99 -0.16 -21.40
N LYS A 102 -5.98 0.73 -21.37
CA LYS A 102 -5.90 2.02 -22.09
C LYS A 102 -4.77 2.92 -21.57
N LEU A 103 -4.45 2.83 -20.27
CA LEU A 103 -3.34 3.57 -19.66
C LEU A 103 -1.97 2.97 -20.04
N GLY A 104 -1.94 1.72 -20.50
CA GLY A 104 -0.71 1.06 -20.95
C GLY A 104 -0.30 -0.17 -20.15
N PHE A 105 -1.07 -0.56 -19.13
CA PHE A 105 -0.82 -1.84 -18.45
C PHE A 105 -1.08 -3.01 -19.39
N ALA A 106 -0.22 -4.02 -19.33
CA ALA A 106 -0.38 -5.25 -20.12
C ALA A 106 -1.58 -6.08 -19.60
N ASP A 107 -1.72 -6.18 -18.29
CA ASP A 107 -2.85 -6.81 -17.64
C ASP A 107 -3.06 -6.29 -16.20
N ALA A 108 -4.16 -6.70 -15.59
CA ALA A 108 -4.48 -6.38 -14.20
C ALA A 108 -5.26 -7.53 -13.55
N GLU A 109 -4.92 -7.84 -12.30
CA GLU A 109 -5.52 -8.92 -11.51
C GLU A 109 -5.87 -8.42 -10.11
N GLU A 110 -6.81 -9.07 -9.44
CA GLU A 110 -7.16 -8.72 -8.05
C GLU A 110 -6.16 -9.32 -7.06
N THR A 111 -5.70 -8.53 -6.12
CA THR A 111 -4.85 -8.98 -4.99
C THR A 111 -5.55 -10.05 -4.12
N ALA A 112 -6.86 -10.25 -4.29
CA ALA A 112 -7.62 -11.35 -3.67
C ALA A 112 -7.03 -12.73 -3.98
N ILE A 113 -6.37 -12.91 -5.15
CA ILE A 113 -5.63 -14.13 -5.50
C ILE A 113 -4.52 -14.37 -4.46
N GLY A 114 -3.71 -13.35 -4.19
CA GLY A 114 -2.67 -13.43 -3.16
C GLY A 114 -3.24 -13.63 -1.74
N ALA A 115 -4.40 -13.05 -1.44
CA ALA A 115 -5.08 -13.28 -0.17
C ALA A 115 -5.48 -14.77 0.00
N THR A 116 -5.92 -15.42 -1.07
CA THR A 116 -6.23 -16.85 -1.07
C THR A 116 -4.97 -17.71 -0.84
N MET A 117 -3.83 -17.32 -1.41
CA MET A 117 -2.55 -17.98 -1.19
C MET A 117 -2.12 -17.88 0.28
N VAL A 118 -2.13 -16.67 0.83
CA VAL A 118 -1.77 -16.39 2.22
C VAL A 118 -2.71 -17.11 3.21
N LYS A 119 -4.01 -17.15 2.92
CA LYS A 119 -4.99 -17.92 3.71
C LYS A 119 -4.60 -19.39 3.79
N ARG A 120 -4.20 -20.01 2.68
CA ARG A 120 -3.77 -21.43 2.66
C ARG A 120 -2.56 -21.69 3.55
N GLU A 121 -1.60 -20.75 3.59
CA GLU A 121 -0.46 -20.87 4.48
C GLU A 121 -0.87 -20.77 5.97
N TYR A 122 -1.77 -19.87 6.33
CA TYR A 122 -2.31 -19.82 7.70
C TYR A 122 -3.08 -21.09 8.07
N GLU A 123 -3.89 -21.62 7.18
CA GLU A 123 -4.60 -22.89 7.40
C GLU A 123 -3.63 -24.07 7.59
N LYS A 124 -2.51 -24.07 6.86
CA LYS A 124 -1.44 -25.06 7.04
C LYS A 124 -0.80 -24.92 8.43
N MET A 125 -0.43 -23.69 8.84
CA MET A 125 0.14 -23.43 10.17
C MET A 125 -0.81 -23.89 11.30
N LEU A 126 -2.12 -23.64 11.14
CA LEU A 126 -3.15 -24.10 12.09
C LEU A 126 -3.22 -25.62 12.17
N ARG A 127 -3.17 -26.32 11.04
CA ARG A 127 -3.16 -27.79 11.00
C ARG A 127 -1.89 -28.41 11.61
N GLU A 128 -0.76 -27.74 11.45
CA GLU A 128 0.52 -28.18 12.03
C GLU A 128 0.55 -28.05 13.56
N GLY A 129 -0.25 -27.15 14.13
CA GLY A 129 -0.42 -27.00 15.58
C GLY A 129 0.84 -26.68 16.37
N LYS A 130 1.85 -26.06 15.71
CA LYS A 130 3.14 -25.75 16.33
C LYS A 130 3.11 -24.54 17.28
N GLN A 131 2.06 -23.74 17.19
CA GLN A 131 1.88 -22.50 17.95
C GLN A 131 0.45 -22.41 18.47
N ASP A 132 0.28 -22.07 19.75
CA ASP A 132 -1.03 -21.87 20.35
C ASP A 132 -1.70 -20.57 19.89
N VAL A 133 -0.89 -19.59 19.44
CA VAL A 133 -1.34 -18.29 18.95
C VAL A 133 -0.62 -17.95 17.66
N ILE A 134 -1.38 -17.53 16.65
CA ILE A 134 -0.85 -17.03 15.38
C ILE A 134 -1.36 -15.61 15.17
N ILE A 135 -0.44 -14.65 15.05
CA ILE A 135 -0.75 -13.29 14.63
C ILE A 135 -0.52 -13.21 13.13
N THR A 136 -1.56 -12.86 12.37
CA THR A 136 -1.46 -12.76 10.90
C THR A 136 -0.62 -11.56 10.47
N SER A 137 0.24 -11.73 9.47
CA SER A 137 1.24 -10.76 9.01
C SER A 137 0.80 -9.91 7.79
N CYS A 138 -0.49 -9.97 7.41
CA CYS A 138 -1.01 -9.26 6.22
C CYS A 138 -0.89 -7.74 6.29
N CYS A 139 -0.93 -7.16 7.49
CA CYS A 139 -0.89 -5.71 7.71
C CYS A 139 0.51 -5.25 8.06
N HIS A 140 1.19 -4.57 7.14
CA HIS A 140 2.54 -4.07 7.37
C HIS A 140 2.64 -3.10 8.56
N SER A 141 1.62 -2.25 8.79
CA SER A 141 1.58 -1.37 9.96
C SER A 141 1.51 -2.15 11.28
N VAL A 142 0.83 -3.30 11.31
CA VAL A 142 0.81 -4.19 12.49
C VAL A 142 2.17 -4.85 12.69
N ASN A 143 2.82 -5.27 11.61
CA ASN A 143 4.17 -5.85 11.67
C ASN A 143 5.17 -4.82 12.22
N LEU A 144 5.10 -3.56 11.76
CA LEU A 144 5.89 -2.46 12.30
C LEU A 144 5.57 -2.17 13.77
N LEU A 145 4.29 -2.21 14.15
CA LEU A 145 3.86 -2.02 15.54
C LEU A 145 4.47 -3.08 16.47
N ILE A 146 4.36 -4.34 16.07
CA ILE A 146 4.89 -5.46 16.84
C ILE A 146 6.41 -5.34 16.93
N GLY A 147 7.10 -5.16 15.80
CA GLY A 147 8.55 -5.09 15.77
C GLY A 147 9.14 -3.94 16.60
N LYS A 148 8.48 -2.76 16.59
CA LYS A 148 8.97 -1.56 17.28
C LYS A 148 8.56 -1.50 18.74
N TYR A 149 7.35 -1.92 19.08
CA TYR A 149 6.76 -1.66 20.40
C TYR A 149 6.48 -2.91 21.24
N TYR A 150 6.39 -4.09 20.59
CA TYR A 150 6.07 -5.35 21.23
C TYR A 150 6.95 -6.50 20.77
N PRO A 151 8.29 -6.35 20.84
CA PRO A 151 9.21 -7.36 20.26
C PRO A 151 9.05 -8.76 20.91
N SER A 152 8.56 -8.84 22.13
CA SER A 152 8.31 -10.12 22.82
C SER A 152 7.22 -10.97 22.15
N VAL A 153 6.30 -10.36 21.37
CA VAL A 153 5.24 -11.08 20.65
C VAL A 153 5.60 -11.40 19.18
N MET A 154 6.78 -10.98 18.72
CA MET A 154 7.28 -11.30 17.38
C MET A 154 7.26 -12.80 17.08
N LYS A 155 7.50 -13.64 18.08
CA LYS A 155 7.46 -15.09 17.97
C LYS A 155 6.11 -15.68 17.54
N TYR A 156 5.03 -14.91 17.70
CA TYR A 156 3.67 -15.30 17.29
C TYR A 156 3.29 -14.75 15.91
N LEU A 157 4.09 -13.82 15.37
CA LEU A 157 3.84 -13.27 14.04
C LEU A 157 4.12 -14.34 12.98
N ALA A 158 3.13 -14.63 12.16
CA ALA A 158 3.27 -15.64 11.12
C ALA A 158 4.37 -15.24 10.12
N PRO A 159 5.32 -16.15 9.80
CA PRO A 159 6.35 -15.92 8.81
C PRO A 159 5.80 -16.06 7.37
N VAL A 160 4.72 -15.35 7.10
CA VAL A 160 3.99 -15.39 5.83
C VAL A 160 3.98 -13.98 5.23
N VAL A 161 4.29 -13.88 3.96
CA VAL A 161 4.24 -12.61 3.23
C VAL A 161 2.81 -12.07 3.12
N SER A 162 2.66 -10.78 2.88
CA SER A 162 1.33 -10.20 2.70
C SER A 162 0.66 -10.64 1.38
N PRO A 163 -0.66 -10.51 1.25
CA PRO A 163 -1.38 -10.74 -0.01
C PRO A 163 -0.80 -9.98 -1.20
N MET A 164 -0.34 -8.75 -1.00
CA MET A 164 0.31 -7.95 -2.03
C MET A 164 1.61 -8.62 -2.51
N GLN A 165 2.47 -9.00 -1.57
CA GLN A 165 3.73 -9.69 -1.88
C GLN A 165 3.48 -11.04 -2.56
N ALA A 166 2.59 -11.87 -1.99
CA ALA A 166 2.26 -13.19 -2.54
C ALA A 166 1.76 -13.10 -3.98
N HIS A 167 0.87 -12.16 -4.26
CA HIS A 167 0.31 -11.98 -5.61
C HIS A 167 1.35 -11.45 -6.60
N CYS A 168 2.13 -10.43 -6.24
CA CYS A 168 3.16 -9.90 -7.14
C CYS A 168 4.27 -10.93 -7.42
N LEU A 169 4.64 -11.75 -6.43
CA LEU A 169 5.55 -12.88 -6.64
C LEU A 169 4.95 -13.93 -7.58
N ASP A 170 3.66 -14.24 -7.46
CA ASP A 170 2.99 -15.18 -8.38
C ASP A 170 2.92 -14.62 -9.81
N ILE A 171 2.62 -13.33 -9.96
CA ILE A 171 2.67 -12.65 -11.27
C ILE A 171 4.07 -12.78 -11.88
N LYS A 172 5.12 -12.47 -11.13
CA LYS A 172 6.52 -12.58 -11.63
C LYS A 172 6.91 -14.02 -11.93
N ARG A 173 6.39 -15.01 -11.19
CA ARG A 173 6.60 -16.42 -11.50
C ARG A 173 5.96 -16.84 -12.83
N ARG A 174 4.76 -16.33 -13.13
CA ARG A 174 4.04 -16.61 -14.39
C ARG A 174 4.56 -15.76 -15.57
N HIS A 175 5.08 -14.58 -15.27
CA HIS A 175 5.57 -13.60 -16.23
C HIS A 175 6.92 -13.03 -15.73
N PRO A 176 8.04 -13.76 -15.92
CA PRO A 176 9.33 -13.40 -15.34
C PRO A 176 9.86 -12.01 -15.75
N ASP A 177 9.54 -11.57 -16.96
CA ASP A 177 9.96 -10.28 -17.49
C ASP A 177 9.02 -9.12 -17.11
N ALA A 178 7.91 -9.40 -16.42
CA ALA A 178 6.94 -8.37 -16.08
C ALA A 178 7.36 -7.54 -14.86
N LYS A 179 7.13 -6.24 -14.93
CA LYS A 179 7.08 -5.37 -13.75
C LYS A 179 5.71 -5.45 -13.09
N THR A 180 5.69 -5.38 -11.77
CA THR A 180 4.46 -5.45 -10.98
C THR A 180 4.19 -4.12 -10.29
N VAL A 181 2.96 -3.62 -10.41
CA VAL A 181 2.50 -2.42 -9.72
C VAL A 181 1.32 -2.77 -8.83
N PHE A 182 1.48 -2.59 -7.52
CA PHE A 182 0.35 -2.72 -6.62
C PHE A 182 -0.48 -1.44 -6.61
N ILE A 183 -1.80 -1.57 -6.69
CA ILE A 183 -2.76 -0.45 -6.67
C ILE A 183 -3.71 -0.61 -5.48
N GLY A 184 -3.64 0.32 -4.51
CA GLY A 184 -4.47 0.21 -3.31
C GLY A 184 -4.41 1.44 -2.40
N PRO A 185 -5.24 1.52 -1.34
CA PRO A 185 -5.37 2.72 -0.53
C PRO A 185 -4.32 2.84 0.59
N CYS A 186 -3.49 1.82 0.79
CA CYS A 186 -2.67 1.67 1.99
C CYS A 186 -1.28 2.27 1.83
N LEU A 187 -0.96 3.27 2.67
CA LEU A 187 0.35 3.95 2.68
C LEU A 187 1.50 3.01 3.07
N SER A 188 1.28 2.14 4.06
CA SER A 188 2.34 1.24 4.54
C SER A 188 2.79 0.22 3.50
N LYS A 189 1.98 0.00 2.45
CA LYS A 189 2.35 -0.87 1.31
C LYS A 189 3.50 -0.33 0.48
N LYS A 190 3.74 0.99 0.50
CA LYS A 190 4.91 1.60 -0.15
C LYS A 190 6.21 1.17 0.51
N ASP A 191 6.25 1.18 1.84
CA ASP A 191 7.43 0.72 2.60
C ASP A 191 7.63 -0.80 2.45
N GLU A 192 6.55 -1.55 2.47
CA GLU A 192 6.60 -2.99 2.25
C GLU A 192 7.12 -3.35 0.85
N ALA A 193 6.71 -2.61 -0.18
CA ALA A 193 7.19 -2.79 -1.55
C ALA A 193 8.66 -2.42 -1.71
N TYR A 194 9.10 -1.34 -1.07
CA TYR A 194 10.50 -0.89 -1.11
C TYR A 194 11.48 -1.96 -0.60
N ASN A 195 11.04 -2.74 0.38
CA ASN A 195 11.82 -3.86 0.96
C ASN A 195 11.52 -5.22 0.29
N GLY A 196 10.72 -5.23 -0.76
CA GLY A 196 10.25 -6.43 -1.46
C GLY A 196 10.62 -6.47 -2.94
N THR A 197 9.86 -7.27 -3.68
CA THR A 197 10.07 -7.54 -5.12
C THR A 197 9.06 -6.81 -6.01
N ILE A 198 8.35 -5.81 -5.49
CA ILE A 198 7.30 -5.07 -6.19
C ILE A 198 7.92 -3.80 -6.76
N ASP A 199 7.66 -3.52 -8.03
CA ASP A 199 8.35 -2.47 -8.76
C ASP A 199 7.73 -1.08 -8.55
N GLY A 200 6.44 -1.01 -8.16
CA GLY A 200 5.78 0.26 -7.86
C GLY A 200 4.49 0.10 -7.06
N VAL A 201 4.09 1.18 -6.37
CA VAL A 201 2.84 1.22 -5.59
C VAL A 201 2.07 2.49 -5.89
N LEU A 202 0.90 2.36 -6.47
CA LEU A 202 -0.04 3.46 -6.67
C LEU A 202 -1.12 3.47 -5.60
N THR A 203 -1.47 4.66 -5.13
CA THR A 203 -2.74 4.85 -4.44
C THR A 203 -3.89 4.93 -5.45
N PHE A 204 -5.12 4.62 -5.04
CA PHE A 204 -6.30 4.85 -5.90
C PHE A 204 -6.41 6.31 -6.33
N ARG A 205 -6.00 7.25 -5.47
CA ARG A 205 -5.95 8.68 -5.79
C ARG A 205 -4.94 8.98 -6.90
N GLY A 206 -3.75 8.38 -6.84
CA GLY A 206 -2.73 8.49 -7.90
C GLY A 206 -3.24 7.92 -9.21
N LEU A 207 -3.81 6.70 -9.18
CA LEU A 207 -4.40 6.08 -10.37
C LEU A 207 -5.52 6.95 -10.99
N ALA A 208 -6.42 7.49 -10.16
CA ALA A 208 -7.48 8.39 -10.64
C ALA A 208 -6.94 9.68 -11.26
N ALA A 209 -5.79 10.18 -10.77
CA ALA A 209 -5.11 11.31 -11.41
C ALA A 209 -4.54 10.93 -12.79
N MET A 210 -3.89 9.76 -12.90
CA MET A 210 -3.39 9.25 -14.18
C MET A 210 -4.53 9.07 -15.21
N PHE A 211 -5.67 8.49 -14.81
CA PHE A 211 -6.85 8.37 -15.68
C PHE A 211 -7.34 9.72 -16.16
N ARG A 212 -7.49 10.71 -15.26
CA ARG A 212 -7.91 12.07 -15.66
C ARG A 212 -6.94 12.72 -16.65
N ASN A 213 -5.63 12.61 -16.38
CA ASN A 213 -4.59 13.17 -17.26
C ASN A 213 -4.61 12.53 -18.65
N ALA A 214 -4.94 11.24 -18.73
CA ALA A 214 -5.05 10.49 -19.98
C ALA A 214 -6.45 10.60 -20.65
N GLY A 215 -7.41 11.31 -20.06
CA GLY A 215 -8.79 11.41 -20.58
C GLY A 215 -9.55 10.08 -20.54
N ILE A 216 -9.20 9.17 -19.63
CA ILE A 216 -9.83 7.85 -19.47
C ILE A 216 -10.93 7.95 -18.42
N SER A 217 -12.18 7.66 -18.81
CA SER A 217 -13.29 7.45 -17.89
C SER A 217 -13.34 5.99 -17.41
N VAL A 218 -13.74 5.80 -16.14
CA VAL A 218 -13.92 4.49 -15.49
C VAL A 218 -15.39 4.23 -15.19
N ASP A 219 -16.30 4.98 -15.84
CA ASP A 219 -17.73 4.79 -15.69
C ASP A 219 -18.21 3.54 -16.45
N ASN A 220 -19.29 2.90 -15.94
CA ASN A 220 -19.93 1.75 -16.59
C ASN A 220 -20.71 2.18 -17.85
#